data_a1a9eb7f9e0fe74556593a23405382ed
#
_entry.id   a1a9eb7f9e0fe74556593a23405382ed
#
_cell.length_a   1.000
_cell.length_b   1.000
_cell.length_c   1.000
_cell.angle_alpha   90.00
_cell.angle_beta   90.00
_cell.angle_gamma   90.00
#
_symmetry.space_group_name_H-M   'P 1'
#
loop_
_entity.id
_entity.type
_entity.pdbx_description
1 polymer ?
#
loop_
_entity_poly.entity_id
_entity_poly.type
_entity_poly.pdbx_seq_one_letter_code
_entity_poly.pdbx_strand_id
1 'polypeptide(L)'
;MHNSEQVYTVPFIATRHIPEGFCDIKQKLSDFDTKGSFVFRKDAEGNKTLQQPIAFIVVRDERRKRFFLGKRIGGDERLHGQLSCFGGHIDKIDAKQPNLSLIESCALREINEELNLIFYKNDTLFNSLHYIGTVRDTNSDTGDHLGFVFVLDIKNCSIKETDKIEGIWVSYHKILTNYFYKLDSWTHFVIEYLYKTTDLKEYLHKKKG
;
A
#
# COMPACT_ATOMS: atom_id res chain seq x y z
N MET A 1 18.90 13.50 -7.36
CA MET A 1 19.32 13.08 -8.71
C MET A 1 18.40 11.98 -9.23
N HIS A 2 17.17 12.33 -9.67
CA HIS A 2 16.19 11.34 -10.19
C HIS A 2 15.83 11.58 -11.67
N ASN A 3 16.74 12.22 -12.44
CA ASN A 3 16.44 12.61 -13.82
C ASN A 3 16.31 11.44 -14.82
N SER A 4 16.64 10.20 -14.43
CA SER A 4 16.59 9.01 -15.31
C SER A 4 15.59 7.96 -14.87
N GLU A 5 14.97 8.10 -13.70
CA GLU A 5 13.98 7.18 -13.18
C GLU A 5 12.71 7.27 -14.03
N GLN A 6 12.18 6.13 -14.45
CA GLN A 6 10.93 6.03 -15.21
C GLN A 6 9.92 5.24 -14.42
N VAL A 7 8.71 5.79 -14.33
CA VAL A 7 7.57 5.17 -13.67
C VAL A 7 6.46 4.90 -14.66
N TYR A 8 5.69 3.84 -14.43
CA TYR A 8 4.51 3.54 -15.23
C TYR A 8 3.38 4.50 -14.89
N THR A 9 2.73 5.03 -15.92
CA THR A 9 1.58 5.93 -15.76
C THR A 9 0.44 5.51 -16.67
N VAL A 10 -0.77 5.82 -16.26
CA VAL A 10 -1.98 5.69 -17.08
C VAL A 10 -2.64 7.06 -17.23
N PRO A 11 -3.35 7.34 -18.35
CA PRO A 11 -4.13 8.56 -18.47
C PRO A 11 -5.19 8.65 -17.36
N PHE A 12 -5.34 9.82 -16.73
CA PHE A 12 -6.34 10.02 -15.66
C PHE A 12 -7.76 9.65 -16.12
N ILE A 13 -8.09 9.89 -17.39
CA ILE A 13 -9.39 9.53 -17.98
C ILE A 13 -9.71 8.04 -17.85
N ALA A 14 -8.69 7.17 -17.84
CA ALA A 14 -8.87 5.72 -17.71
C ALA A 14 -9.19 5.28 -16.29
N THR A 15 -8.91 6.12 -15.29
CA THR A 15 -9.08 5.83 -13.85
C THR A 15 -10.08 6.73 -13.13
N ARG A 16 -10.61 7.77 -13.82
CA ARG A 16 -11.51 8.78 -13.22
C ARG A 16 -12.79 8.20 -12.57
N HIS A 17 -13.19 6.99 -12.98
CA HIS A 17 -14.35 6.28 -12.44
C HIS A 17 -14.09 5.61 -11.09
N ILE A 18 -12.82 5.49 -10.67
CA ILE A 18 -12.44 4.94 -9.38
C ILE A 18 -12.70 6.03 -8.32
N PRO A 19 -13.50 5.74 -7.27
CA PRO A 19 -13.88 6.74 -6.29
C PRO A 19 -12.72 7.15 -5.37
N GLU A 20 -12.91 8.25 -4.65
CA GLU A 20 -12.04 8.68 -3.55
C GLU A 20 -12.13 7.74 -2.35
N GLY A 21 -11.07 7.69 -1.55
CA GLY A 21 -10.95 6.77 -0.43
C GLY A 21 -10.59 5.37 -0.87
N PHE A 22 -10.88 4.39 -0.03
CA PHE A 22 -10.71 2.97 -0.36
C PHE A 22 -11.94 2.41 -1.07
N CYS A 23 -11.71 1.69 -2.17
CA CYS A 23 -12.73 1.03 -2.97
C CYS A 23 -12.40 -0.46 -3.10
N ASP A 24 -13.30 -1.35 -2.62
CA ASP A 24 -13.15 -2.79 -2.65
C ASP A 24 -13.59 -3.46 -3.97
N ILE A 25 -13.98 -2.65 -4.95
CA ILE A 25 -14.25 -3.13 -6.31
C ILE A 25 -12.94 -3.55 -6.96
N LYS A 26 -12.75 -4.86 -7.08
CA LYS A 26 -11.52 -5.42 -7.65
C LYS A 26 -11.49 -5.23 -9.15
N GLN A 27 -10.58 -4.37 -9.59
CA GLN A 27 -10.23 -4.25 -11.00
C GLN A 27 -9.38 -5.46 -11.42
N LYS A 28 -9.50 -5.90 -12.66
CA LYS A 28 -8.55 -6.87 -13.20
C LYS A 28 -7.21 -6.17 -13.42
N LEU A 29 -6.19 -6.58 -12.67
CA LEU A 29 -4.90 -5.88 -12.62
C LEU A 29 -4.23 -5.79 -13.99
N SER A 30 -4.24 -6.87 -14.78
CA SER A 30 -3.66 -6.90 -16.13
C SER A 30 -4.33 -5.93 -17.12
N ASP A 31 -5.54 -5.43 -16.84
CA ASP A 31 -6.19 -4.45 -17.71
C ASP A 31 -5.51 -3.08 -17.66
N PHE A 32 -4.69 -2.83 -16.62
CA PHE A 32 -3.90 -1.61 -16.51
C PHE A 32 -2.59 -1.68 -17.30
N ASP A 33 -2.04 -2.87 -17.53
CA ASP A 33 -0.76 -3.09 -18.20
C ASP A 33 -0.74 -2.54 -19.64
N THR A 34 -1.89 -2.46 -20.29
CA THR A 34 -2.05 -1.99 -21.67
C THR A 34 -2.59 -0.57 -21.78
N LYS A 35 -2.96 0.07 -20.65
CA LYS A 35 -3.59 1.41 -20.66
C LYS A 35 -2.61 2.56 -20.54
N GLY A 36 -1.34 2.27 -20.24
CA GLY A 36 -0.36 3.29 -19.92
C GLY A 36 0.99 3.08 -20.59
N SER A 37 1.94 3.85 -20.14
CA SER A 37 3.32 3.81 -20.61
C SER A 37 4.30 4.26 -19.54
N PHE A 38 5.58 3.92 -19.71
CA PHE A 38 6.66 4.43 -18.86
C PHE A 38 7.05 5.84 -19.30
N VAL A 39 7.03 6.78 -18.35
CA VAL A 39 7.48 8.16 -18.54
C VAL A 39 8.55 8.51 -17.50
N PHE A 40 9.31 9.56 -17.70
CA PHE A 40 10.22 10.02 -16.66
C PHE A 40 9.44 10.50 -15.45
N ARG A 41 9.87 10.12 -14.26
CA ARG A 41 9.18 10.43 -13.00
C ARG A 41 8.94 11.93 -12.85
N LYS A 42 9.91 12.77 -13.22
CA LYS A 42 9.77 14.24 -13.21
C LYS A 42 8.63 14.79 -14.09
N ASP A 43 8.24 14.04 -15.13
CA ASP A 43 7.18 14.43 -16.07
C ASP A 43 5.81 13.87 -15.62
N ALA A 44 5.83 12.90 -14.71
CA ALA A 44 4.64 12.32 -14.08
C ALA A 44 4.22 13.08 -12.82
N GLU A 45 5.19 13.46 -11.96
CA GLU A 45 4.92 14.13 -10.70
C GLU A 45 4.21 15.47 -10.91
N GLY A 46 3.05 15.64 -10.23
CA GLY A 46 2.19 16.83 -10.35
C GLY A 46 1.41 16.95 -11.66
N ASN A 47 1.52 15.97 -12.56
CA ASN A 47 0.81 15.99 -13.83
C ASN A 47 -0.62 15.41 -13.67
N LYS A 48 -1.60 16.30 -13.54
CA LYS A 48 -3.01 15.95 -13.33
C LYS A 48 -3.68 15.17 -14.49
N THR A 49 -3.02 15.07 -15.65
CA THR A 49 -3.52 14.27 -16.79
C THR A 49 -3.07 12.83 -16.74
N LEU A 50 -2.09 12.53 -15.90
CA LEU A 50 -1.54 11.21 -15.66
C LEU A 50 -1.89 10.72 -14.26
N GLN A 51 -1.94 9.41 -14.10
CA GLN A 51 -2.08 8.75 -12.82
C GLN A 51 -0.96 7.73 -12.69
N GLN A 52 -0.27 7.72 -11.56
CA GLN A 52 0.80 6.79 -11.22
C GLN A 52 0.24 5.61 -10.41
N PRO A 53 0.11 4.41 -10.98
CA PRO A 53 -0.25 3.22 -10.21
C PRO A 53 0.84 2.87 -9.20
N ILE A 54 0.44 2.66 -7.95
CA ILE A 54 1.31 2.31 -6.82
C ILE A 54 0.90 0.95 -6.27
N ALA A 55 1.84 0.04 -6.06
CA ALA A 55 1.60 -1.12 -5.24
C ALA A 55 1.58 -0.68 -3.76
N PHE A 56 0.42 -0.79 -3.11
CA PHE A 56 0.23 -0.37 -1.72
C PHE A 56 -0.01 -1.59 -0.84
N ILE A 57 0.90 -1.87 0.09
CA ILE A 57 1.00 -3.14 0.81
C ILE A 57 0.71 -2.94 2.28
N VAL A 58 -0.40 -3.51 2.74
CA VAL A 58 -0.78 -3.56 4.15
C VAL A 58 -0.27 -4.86 4.75
N VAL A 59 0.69 -4.77 5.63
CA VAL A 59 1.26 -5.92 6.34
C VAL A 59 0.53 -6.11 7.66
N ARG A 60 -0.02 -7.32 7.89
CA ARG A 60 -0.72 -7.61 9.13
C ARG A 60 -0.44 -9.03 9.66
N ASP A 61 -0.64 -9.18 10.95
CA ASP A 61 -0.78 -10.47 11.62
C ASP A 61 -2.24 -10.58 12.10
N GLU A 62 -3.08 -11.16 11.26
CA GLU A 62 -4.52 -11.29 11.55
C GLU A 62 -4.76 -12.12 12.82
N ARG A 63 -3.91 -13.14 13.09
CA ARG A 63 -4.05 -14.01 14.27
C ARG A 63 -3.80 -13.24 15.58
N ARG A 64 -2.89 -12.21 15.55
CA ARG A 64 -2.59 -11.36 16.71
C ARG A 64 -3.26 -10.01 16.67
N LYS A 65 -4.11 -9.76 15.65
CA LYS A 65 -4.86 -8.49 15.46
C LYS A 65 -3.95 -7.26 15.53
N ARG A 66 -2.92 -7.24 14.68
CA ARG A 66 -1.94 -6.15 14.60
C ARG A 66 -1.50 -5.88 13.16
N PHE A 67 -1.17 -4.62 12.88
CA PHE A 67 -0.53 -4.18 11.65
C PHE A 67 0.95 -3.89 11.88
N PHE A 68 1.76 -4.13 10.83
CA PHE A 68 3.13 -3.64 10.78
C PHE A 68 3.14 -2.38 9.92
N LEU A 69 3.61 -1.28 10.50
CA LEU A 69 3.63 0.04 9.85
C LEU A 69 5.05 0.60 9.85
N GLY A 70 5.37 1.33 8.80
CA GLY A 70 6.57 2.15 8.73
C GLY A 70 6.34 3.49 9.44
N LYS A 71 7.13 3.79 10.46
CA LYS A 71 7.18 5.09 11.12
C LYS A 71 8.34 5.89 10.54
N ARG A 72 8.04 7.03 9.94
CA ARG A 72 9.06 7.89 9.38
C ARG A 72 9.91 8.54 10.47
N ILE A 73 11.24 8.36 10.38
CA ILE A 73 12.23 8.88 11.34
C ILE A 73 13.29 9.75 10.67
N GLY A 74 13.38 9.74 9.34
CA GLY A 74 14.31 10.55 8.54
C GLY A 74 13.64 11.19 7.33
N GLY A 75 14.39 11.98 6.58
CA GLY A 75 13.91 12.72 5.41
C GLY A 75 13.16 14.00 5.76
N ASP A 76 12.00 14.25 5.17
CA ASP A 76 11.20 15.46 5.40
C ASP A 76 10.66 15.50 6.85
N GLU A 77 11.11 16.50 7.61
CA GLU A 77 10.73 16.68 9.02
C GLU A 77 9.21 16.80 9.24
N ARG A 78 8.47 17.32 8.25
CA ARG A 78 7.00 17.44 8.32
C ARG A 78 6.30 16.08 8.43
N LEU A 79 6.96 15.03 7.94
CA LEU A 79 6.45 13.66 7.94
C LEU A 79 6.95 12.82 9.12
N HIS A 80 7.83 13.40 9.99
CA HIS A 80 8.36 12.67 11.14
C HIS A 80 7.26 12.17 12.06
N GLY A 81 7.34 10.90 12.40
CA GLY A 81 6.35 10.21 13.24
C GLY A 81 5.07 9.80 12.52
N GLN A 82 4.91 10.16 11.24
CA GLN A 82 3.81 9.65 10.41
C GLN A 82 3.97 8.14 10.21
N LEU A 83 2.83 7.45 10.23
CA LEU A 83 2.74 6.02 10.03
C LEU A 83 2.13 5.72 8.67
N SER A 84 2.79 4.85 7.91
CA SER A 84 2.37 4.45 6.59
C SER A 84 2.45 2.93 6.40
N CYS A 85 1.66 2.41 5.47
CA CYS A 85 1.91 1.12 4.85
C CYS A 85 3.13 1.20 3.91
N PHE A 86 3.46 0.10 3.24
CA PHE A 86 4.63 -0.05 2.39
C PHE A 86 4.22 0.03 0.92
N GLY A 87 5.21 0.14 0.01
CA GLY A 87 4.97 0.07 -1.42
C GLY A 87 5.69 1.12 -2.24
N GLY A 88 5.50 1.04 -3.56
CA GLY A 88 6.20 1.92 -4.48
C GLY A 88 5.63 1.95 -5.89
N HIS A 89 6.33 2.68 -6.74
CA HIS A 89 6.00 2.87 -8.14
C HIS A 89 6.33 1.64 -8.97
N ILE A 90 5.55 1.41 -10.02
CA ILE A 90 5.90 0.42 -11.04
C ILE A 90 7.10 0.91 -11.83
N ASP A 91 8.18 0.11 -11.81
CA ASP A 91 9.41 0.33 -12.58
C ASP A 91 9.43 -0.61 -13.81
N LYS A 92 10.30 -0.28 -14.78
CA LYS A 92 10.53 -1.11 -15.98
C LYS A 92 10.96 -2.55 -15.67
N ILE A 93 11.59 -2.79 -14.54
CA ILE A 93 11.98 -4.13 -14.13
C ILE A 93 10.76 -5.02 -13.88
N ASP A 94 9.65 -4.45 -13.46
CA ASP A 94 8.41 -5.16 -13.17
C ASP A 94 7.78 -5.77 -14.43
N ALA A 95 8.07 -5.20 -15.62
CA ALA A 95 7.62 -5.72 -16.91
C ALA A 95 8.32 -7.02 -17.36
N LYS A 96 9.34 -7.47 -16.62
CA LYS A 96 10.11 -8.67 -16.96
C LYS A 96 9.55 -9.98 -16.37
N GLN A 97 8.51 -9.89 -15.54
CA GLN A 97 7.92 -11.07 -14.90
C GLN A 97 6.79 -11.64 -15.76
N PRO A 98 6.99 -12.78 -16.43
CA PRO A 98 5.92 -13.43 -17.19
C PRO A 98 4.83 -13.92 -16.21
N ASN A 99 3.58 -13.88 -16.64
CA ASN A 99 2.40 -14.37 -15.92
C ASN A 99 1.93 -13.53 -14.72
N LEU A 100 2.56 -12.38 -14.44
CA LEU A 100 2.09 -11.41 -13.46
C LEU A 100 1.74 -10.09 -14.17
N SER A 101 0.77 -9.36 -13.64
CA SER A 101 0.56 -7.97 -14.03
C SER A 101 1.71 -7.09 -13.53
N LEU A 102 1.88 -5.91 -14.13
CA LEU A 102 2.92 -4.95 -13.70
C LEU A 102 2.79 -4.61 -12.22
N ILE A 103 1.56 -4.44 -11.73
CA ILE A 103 1.30 -4.07 -10.34
C ILE A 103 1.57 -5.22 -9.36
N GLU A 104 1.30 -6.49 -9.74
CA GLU A 104 1.64 -7.65 -8.92
C GLU A 104 3.16 -7.83 -8.85
N SER A 105 3.85 -7.68 -9.97
CA SER A 105 5.32 -7.71 -10.04
C SER A 105 5.94 -6.64 -9.16
N CYS A 106 5.41 -5.41 -9.22
CA CYS A 106 5.81 -4.31 -8.36
C CYS A 106 5.59 -4.64 -6.87
N ALA A 107 4.41 -5.15 -6.50
CA ALA A 107 4.12 -5.51 -5.11
C ALA A 107 5.12 -6.55 -4.57
N LEU A 108 5.44 -7.58 -5.35
CA LEU A 108 6.42 -8.61 -4.96
C LEU A 108 7.84 -8.03 -4.84
N ARG A 109 8.24 -7.14 -5.75
CA ARG A 109 9.55 -6.47 -5.70
C ARG A 109 9.66 -5.60 -4.44
N GLU A 110 8.71 -4.72 -4.20
CA GLU A 110 8.70 -3.82 -3.03
C GLU A 110 8.73 -4.62 -1.71
N ILE A 111 7.93 -5.69 -1.60
CA ILE A 111 7.98 -6.58 -0.43
C ILE A 111 9.39 -7.15 -0.25
N ASN A 112 10.01 -7.62 -1.34
CA ASN A 112 11.36 -8.21 -1.27
C ASN A 112 12.46 -7.18 -1.01
N GLU A 113 12.30 -5.93 -1.46
CA GLU A 113 13.27 -4.86 -1.21
C GLU A 113 13.18 -4.31 0.20
N GLU A 114 11.96 -4.11 0.74
CA GLU A 114 11.76 -3.41 1.99
C GLU A 114 11.69 -4.31 3.24
N LEU A 115 11.26 -5.58 3.10
CA LEU A 115 10.87 -6.40 4.24
C LEU A 115 11.63 -7.74 4.35
N ASN A 116 12.01 -8.08 5.59
CA ASN A 116 12.38 -9.45 5.97
C ASN A 116 11.14 -10.14 6.56
N LEU A 117 10.66 -11.21 5.94
CA LEU A 117 9.40 -11.86 6.26
C LEU A 117 9.57 -13.14 7.08
N ILE A 118 8.67 -13.37 8.03
CA ILE A 118 8.52 -14.64 8.76
C ILE A 118 7.06 -15.08 8.64
N PHE A 119 6.83 -16.16 7.92
CA PHE A 119 5.51 -16.77 7.73
C PHE A 119 5.12 -17.70 8.88
N TYR A 120 3.83 -17.98 9.01
CA TYR A 120 3.36 -19.14 9.78
C TYR A 120 3.73 -20.43 9.03
N LYS A 121 3.71 -21.54 9.74
CA LYS A 121 4.02 -22.85 9.14
C LYS A 121 3.05 -23.14 7.98
N ASN A 122 3.59 -23.52 6.84
CA ASN A 122 2.91 -23.81 5.57
C ASN A 122 2.39 -22.58 4.79
N ASP A 123 2.61 -21.36 5.28
CA ASP A 123 2.29 -20.16 4.52
C ASP A 123 3.48 -19.76 3.64
N THR A 124 3.18 -19.20 2.48
CA THR A 124 4.13 -18.65 1.52
C THR A 124 3.71 -17.25 1.11
N LEU A 125 4.59 -16.50 0.45
CA LEU A 125 4.26 -15.17 -0.04
C LEU A 125 3.01 -15.19 -0.93
N PHE A 126 2.90 -16.17 -1.84
CA PHE A 126 1.79 -16.26 -2.80
C PHE A 126 0.43 -16.52 -2.15
N ASN A 127 0.37 -17.36 -1.11
CA ASN A 127 -0.90 -17.65 -0.43
C ASN A 127 -1.23 -16.67 0.70
N SER A 128 -0.31 -15.75 1.00
CA SER A 128 -0.45 -14.74 2.04
C SER A 128 -0.68 -13.33 1.51
N LEU A 129 -0.46 -13.08 0.20
CA LEU A 129 -0.64 -11.78 -0.44
C LEU A 129 -1.95 -11.74 -1.22
N HIS A 130 -2.83 -10.81 -0.86
CA HIS A 130 -4.18 -10.71 -1.45
C HIS A 130 -4.47 -9.31 -1.95
N TYR A 131 -4.77 -9.14 -3.23
CA TYR A 131 -5.31 -7.89 -3.76
C TYR A 131 -6.73 -7.68 -3.25
N ILE A 132 -7.01 -6.51 -2.66
CA ILE A 132 -8.31 -6.22 -2.02
C ILE A 132 -9.05 -5.01 -2.61
N GLY A 133 -8.43 -4.19 -3.44
CA GLY A 133 -9.06 -3.02 -4.05
C GLY A 133 -8.10 -1.88 -4.31
N THR A 134 -8.63 -0.68 -4.49
CA THR A 134 -7.84 0.52 -4.80
C THR A 134 -8.03 1.60 -3.73
N VAL A 135 -7.06 2.52 -3.64
CA VAL A 135 -7.14 3.69 -2.77
C VAL A 135 -6.70 4.94 -3.53
N ARG A 136 -7.41 6.05 -3.32
CA ARG A 136 -7.14 7.36 -3.93
C ARG A 136 -7.39 8.49 -2.94
N ASP A 137 -6.58 9.54 -3.05
CA ASP A 137 -6.81 10.82 -2.38
C ASP A 137 -6.32 11.95 -3.29
N THR A 138 -7.22 12.50 -4.11
CA THR A 138 -6.90 13.59 -5.05
C THR A 138 -6.69 14.94 -4.37
N ASN A 139 -7.00 15.04 -3.09
CA ASN A 139 -6.84 16.27 -2.29
C ASN A 139 -5.50 16.32 -1.54
N SER A 140 -4.71 15.25 -1.60
CA SER A 140 -3.38 15.18 -0.97
C SER A 140 -2.25 15.45 -1.96
N ASP A 141 -1.02 15.50 -1.46
CA ASP A 141 0.20 15.59 -2.28
C ASP A 141 0.38 14.39 -3.21
N THR A 142 -0.37 13.29 -2.98
CA THR A 142 -0.41 12.08 -3.81
C THR A 142 -1.59 12.04 -4.78
N GLY A 143 -2.17 13.20 -5.10
CA GLY A 143 -3.37 13.28 -5.96
C GLY A 143 -3.19 12.75 -7.39
N ASP A 144 -1.95 12.65 -7.86
CA ASP A 144 -1.55 12.04 -9.14
C ASP A 144 -1.24 10.54 -9.01
N HIS A 145 -1.49 9.92 -7.85
CA HIS A 145 -1.26 8.50 -7.59
C HIS A 145 -2.58 7.72 -7.42
N LEU A 146 -2.54 6.42 -7.74
CA LEU A 146 -3.61 5.45 -7.53
C LEU A 146 -3.03 4.20 -6.87
N GLY A 147 -3.36 3.94 -5.62
CA GLY A 147 -2.91 2.76 -4.89
C GLY A 147 -3.72 1.52 -5.24
N PHE A 148 -3.03 0.44 -5.58
CA PHE A 148 -3.58 -0.91 -5.67
C PHE A 148 -3.23 -1.65 -4.39
N VAL A 149 -4.24 -1.94 -3.60
CA VAL A 149 -4.07 -2.35 -2.21
C VAL A 149 -3.95 -3.87 -2.09
N PHE A 150 -2.82 -4.31 -1.57
CA PHE A 150 -2.57 -5.70 -1.22
C PHE A 150 -2.50 -5.84 0.30
N VAL A 151 -3.07 -6.92 0.82
CA VAL A 151 -2.90 -7.34 2.21
C VAL A 151 -1.95 -8.51 2.25
N LEU A 152 -0.91 -8.40 3.05
CA LEU A 152 0.07 -9.44 3.32
C LEU A 152 -0.10 -9.95 4.76
N ASP A 153 -0.62 -11.18 4.89
CA ASP A 153 -0.82 -11.84 6.18
C ASP A 153 0.42 -12.66 6.58
N ILE A 154 1.11 -12.24 7.64
CA ILE A 154 2.35 -12.89 8.09
C ILE A 154 2.45 -12.98 9.62
N LYS A 155 3.36 -13.82 10.10
CA LYS A 155 3.63 -13.99 11.52
C LYS A 155 4.45 -12.85 12.11
N ASN A 156 5.48 -12.41 11.39
CA ASN A 156 6.37 -11.33 11.80
C ASN A 156 7.17 -10.80 10.61
N CYS A 157 7.64 -9.57 10.72
CA CYS A 157 8.61 -8.99 9.78
C CYS A 157 9.45 -7.91 10.42
N SER A 158 10.50 -7.49 9.72
CA SER A 158 11.29 -6.31 10.01
C SER A 158 11.59 -5.56 8.71
N ILE A 159 11.90 -4.27 8.81
CA ILE A 159 12.37 -3.45 7.69
C ILE A 159 13.83 -3.78 7.40
N LYS A 160 14.21 -3.75 6.12
CA LYS A 160 15.60 -3.94 5.67
C LYS A 160 16.42 -2.66 5.77
N GLU A 161 15.84 -1.52 5.35
CA GLU A 161 16.49 -0.20 5.40
C GLU A 161 15.96 0.60 6.60
N THR A 162 16.81 0.85 7.59
CA THR A 162 16.41 1.42 8.90
C THR A 162 16.84 2.87 9.13
N ASP A 163 17.46 3.52 8.16
CA ASP A 163 17.96 4.89 8.30
C ASP A 163 16.86 5.96 8.20
N LYS A 164 15.77 5.68 7.52
CA LYS A 164 14.65 6.62 7.30
C LYS A 164 13.33 6.18 7.89
N ILE A 165 13.15 4.88 8.09
CA ILE A 165 11.88 4.29 8.52
C ILE A 165 12.14 3.29 9.64
N GLU A 166 11.38 3.39 10.71
CA GLU A 166 11.32 2.43 11.80
C GLU A 166 10.08 1.55 11.63
N GLY A 167 10.25 0.22 11.61
CA GLY A 167 9.13 -0.71 11.55
C GLY A 167 8.51 -0.97 12.92
N ILE A 168 7.20 -0.75 13.04
CA ILE A 168 6.49 -0.98 14.31
C ILE A 168 5.28 -1.87 14.15
N TRP A 169 5.10 -2.82 15.08
CA TRP A 169 3.86 -3.58 15.21
C TRP A 169 2.88 -2.82 16.11
N VAL A 170 1.69 -2.53 15.59
CA VAL A 170 0.64 -1.82 16.34
C VAL A 170 -0.64 -2.65 16.34
N SER A 171 -1.19 -2.92 17.52
CA SER A 171 -2.47 -3.63 17.63
C SER A 171 -3.61 -2.80 17.06
N TYR A 172 -4.64 -3.45 16.52
CA TYR A 172 -5.82 -2.80 15.97
C TYR A 172 -6.42 -1.78 16.94
N HIS A 173 -6.53 -2.14 18.21
CA HIS A 173 -7.03 -1.24 19.25
C HIS A 173 -6.17 0.02 19.40
N LYS A 174 -4.83 -0.14 19.48
CA LYS A 174 -3.91 1.01 19.63
C LYS A 174 -3.92 1.94 18.43
N ILE A 175 -4.13 1.42 17.22
CA ILE A 175 -4.25 2.29 16.04
C ILE A 175 -5.39 3.26 16.24
N LEU A 176 -6.57 2.78 16.61
CA LEU A 176 -7.76 3.61 16.75
C LEU A 176 -7.68 4.61 17.92
N THR A 177 -7.02 4.23 19.02
CA THR A 177 -6.99 5.06 20.22
C THR A 177 -5.84 6.06 20.24
N ASN A 178 -4.68 5.71 19.65
CA ASN A 178 -3.44 6.43 19.85
C ASN A 178 -2.74 6.91 18.57
N TYR A 179 -3.00 6.25 17.43
CA TYR A 179 -2.21 6.46 16.23
C TYR A 179 -3.03 6.89 15.00
N PHE A 180 -4.36 6.87 15.09
CA PHE A 180 -5.23 7.13 13.94
C PHE A 180 -4.93 8.46 13.25
N TYR A 181 -4.66 9.51 14.01
CA TYR A 181 -4.30 10.84 13.52
C TYR A 181 -2.86 10.95 12.99
N LYS A 182 -2.04 9.89 13.16
CA LYS A 182 -0.66 9.81 12.64
C LYS A 182 -0.57 9.04 11.34
N LEU A 183 -1.65 8.40 10.91
CA LEU A 183 -1.68 7.67 9.65
C LEU A 183 -1.64 8.65 8.48
N ASP A 184 -0.92 8.30 7.40
CA ASP A 184 -1.14 8.96 6.12
C ASP A 184 -2.57 8.67 5.62
N SER A 185 -3.06 9.46 4.65
CA SER A 185 -4.45 9.38 4.20
C SER A 185 -4.81 8.02 3.62
N TRP A 186 -3.93 7.39 2.85
CA TRP A 186 -4.18 6.09 2.24
C TRP A 186 -4.21 4.98 3.29
N THR A 187 -3.23 4.97 4.18
CA THR A 187 -3.20 4.03 5.32
C THR A 187 -4.45 4.18 6.18
N HIS A 188 -4.89 5.41 6.41
CA HIS A 188 -6.12 5.70 7.14
C HIS A 188 -7.33 5.04 6.46
N PHE A 189 -7.59 5.33 5.18
CA PHE A 189 -8.74 4.79 4.45
C PHE A 189 -8.75 3.26 4.44
N VAL A 190 -7.60 2.64 4.19
CA VAL A 190 -7.52 1.18 4.11
C VAL A 190 -7.67 0.53 5.48
N ILE A 191 -7.04 1.04 6.52
CA ILE A 191 -7.17 0.49 7.87
C ILE A 191 -8.60 0.67 8.40
N GLU A 192 -9.24 1.81 8.13
CA GLU A 192 -10.64 2.02 8.49
C GLU A 192 -11.57 0.98 7.84
N TYR A 193 -11.36 0.68 6.55
CA TYR A 193 -12.12 -0.35 5.85
C TYR A 193 -11.86 -1.73 6.43
N LEU A 194 -10.59 -2.13 6.59
CA LEU A 194 -10.22 -3.43 7.16
C LEU A 194 -10.74 -3.59 8.59
N TYR A 195 -10.78 -2.50 9.36
CA TYR A 195 -11.36 -2.49 10.68
C TYR A 195 -12.87 -2.74 10.67
N LYS A 196 -13.60 -2.16 9.74
CA LYS A 196 -15.06 -2.31 9.61
C LYS A 196 -15.47 -3.69 9.09
N THR A 197 -14.63 -4.33 8.30
CA THR A 197 -14.93 -5.61 7.61
C THR A 197 -14.41 -6.85 8.33
N THR A 198 -13.31 -6.72 9.08
CA THR A 198 -12.84 -7.80 9.96
C THR A 198 -13.71 -7.82 11.22
N ASP A 199 -13.98 -9.02 11.79
CA ASP A 199 -14.85 -9.36 12.94
C ASP A 199 -14.82 -8.43 14.19
N LEU A 200 -14.48 -7.19 14.02
CA LEU A 200 -14.63 -6.18 15.05
C LEU A 200 -16.09 -5.89 15.37
N LYS A 201 -17.02 -6.23 14.50
CA LYS A 201 -18.44 -6.35 14.86
C LYS A 201 -18.61 -7.31 16.05
N GLU A 202 -17.92 -8.45 16.08
CA GLU A 202 -17.97 -9.38 17.22
C GLU A 202 -17.35 -8.81 18.49
N TYR A 203 -16.24 -8.06 18.41
CA TYR A 203 -15.61 -7.47 19.58
C TYR A 203 -16.48 -6.39 20.24
N LEU A 204 -17.15 -5.57 19.43
CA LEU A 204 -18.07 -4.55 19.92
C LEU A 204 -19.37 -5.16 20.46
N HIS A 205 -19.85 -6.28 19.92
CA HIS A 205 -21.02 -6.99 20.45
C HIS A 205 -20.72 -7.71 21.77
N LYS A 206 -19.51 -8.29 21.94
CA LYS A 206 -19.12 -8.96 23.22
C LYS A 206 -18.91 -8.01 24.40
N LYS A 207 -18.75 -6.70 24.19
CA LYS A 207 -18.64 -5.70 25.27
C LYS A 207 -19.99 -5.07 25.68
N LYS A 208 -21.08 -5.37 24.98
CA LYS A 208 -22.43 -4.87 25.29
C LYS A 208 -23.33 -5.92 25.96
N GLY A 209 -22.83 -7.11 26.24
CA GLY A 209 -23.40 -8.14 27.11
C GLY A 209 -22.49 -8.28 28.33
#